data_36ebe0c22e2cda628a9c3cd7c6eadba2
#
_entry.id   36ebe0c22e2cda628a9c3cd7c6eadba2
#
_cell.length_a   1.000
_cell.length_b   1.000
_cell.length_c   1.000
_cell.angle_alpha   90.00
_cell.angle_beta   90.00
_cell.angle_gamma   90.00
#
_symmetry.space_group_name_H-M   'P 1'
#
loop_
_entity.id
_entity.type
_entity.pdbx_description
1 polymer ?
#
loop_
_entity_poly.entity_id
_entity_poly.type
_entity_poly.pdbx_seq_one_letter_code
_entity_poly.pdbx_strand_id
1 'polypeptide(L)'
;MGTVVFILGRSGTGKSYSMRNFQPNELAVINVQGKILPFRNGANFPLKNTDDATQIVKDMKAAANCVKTIVIDDFQYLMANEFMRRSAERGYDKFTEIARHAWDVVDAVRTLPNDVIVYIMCHVDTDNDGTERLKTIGKMLDEKIVLEGMSTIVLKTNVSDGTYTFLTQNNGKDTVKSPAGMFPAYAIDNDLKYVDEKIRNYYGFENAKTDAEMSKQDEAVTHEEVQKAPTRRSRRAETADTTPTPAPVTPPTEQAPEQVEKAPTRRRRLTRDESAVELPFDIPDTTTPPPPDPETVEAVSAYIPEAQDELVPRRRRRRTMTEE
;
A
#
# COMPACT_ATOMS: atom_id res chain seq x y z
N MET A 1 -20.49 9.05 -6.33
CA MET A 1 -19.50 7.96 -6.33
C MET A 1 -18.37 8.35 -5.38
N GLY A 2 -18.14 7.55 -4.34
CA GLY A 2 -17.09 7.83 -3.34
C GLY A 2 -15.69 7.92 -3.96
N THR A 3 -14.80 8.64 -3.30
CA THR A 3 -13.44 8.89 -3.75
C THR A 3 -12.46 7.98 -2.99
N VAL A 4 -11.63 7.20 -3.73
CA VAL A 4 -10.54 6.41 -3.16
C VAL A 4 -9.26 7.24 -3.14
N VAL A 5 -8.54 7.21 -2.03
CA VAL A 5 -7.20 7.80 -1.89
C VAL A 5 -6.28 6.76 -1.25
N PHE A 6 -5.16 6.45 -1.88
CA PHE A 6 -4.16 5.58 -1.26
C PHE A 6 -3.11 6.40 -0.51
N ILE A 7 -2.76 5.94 0.71
CA ILE A 7 -1.66 6.45 1.51
C ILE A 7 -0.63 5.34 1.66
N LEU A 8 0.46 5.44 0.92
CA LEU A 8 1.51 4.44 0.88
C LEU A 8 2.67 4.82 1.82
N GLY A 9 3.39 3.82 2.32
CA GLY A 9 4.63 4.08 3.07
C GLY A 9 5.09 2.90 3.90
N ARG A 10 6.36 2.91 4.25
CA ARG A 10 6.98 1.88 5.10
C ARG A 10 6.43 1.94 6.53
N SER A 11 6.73 0.93 7.33
CA SER A 11 6.39 0.96 8.76
C SER A 11 7.09 2.12 9.45
N GLY A 12 6.37 2.82 10.35
CA GLY A 12 6.92 3.93 11.13
C GLY A 12 7.02 5.27 10.40
N THR A 13 6.55 5.39 9.13
CA THR A 13 6.63 6.62 8.35
C THR A 13 5.47 7.58 8.55
N GLY A 14 4.57 7.33 9.52
CA GLY A 14 3.53 8.28 9.91
C GLY A 14 2.17 8.08 9.26
N LYS A 15 1.89 6.94 8.58
CA LYS A 15 0.56 6.68 7.99
C LYS A 15 -0.56 6.90 9.00
N SER A 16 -0.66 6.04 10.00
CA SER A 16 -1.71 6.15 11.03
C SER A 16 -1.59 7.42 11.89
N TYR A 17 -0.36 7.95 12.08
CA TYR A 17 -0.14 9.20 12.81
C TYR A 17 -0.73 10.42 12.12
N SER A 18 -0.87 10.40 10.81
CA SER A 18 -1.43 11.51 10.03
C SER A 18 -2.89 11.84 10.37
N MET A 19 -3.62 10.91 10.99
CA MET A 19 -5.02 11.10 11.41
C MET A 19 -5.17 11.97 12.68
N ARG A 20 -4.09 12.32 13.39
CA ARG A 20 -4.09 12.94 14.70
C ARG A 20 -4.89 14.24 14.84
N ASN A 21 -5.08 14.97 13.74
CA ASN A 21 -5.74 16.27 13.71
C ASN A 21 -7.25 16.21 13.46
N PHE A 22 -7.78 15.02 13.16
CA PHE A 22 -9.23 14.82 13.10
C PHE A 22 -9.86 14.78 14.49
N GLN A 23 -11.12 15.20 14.57
CA GLN A 23 -11.95 14.93 15.74
C GLN A 23 -12.61 13.53 15.61
N PRO A 24 -12.94 12.86 16.72
CA PRO A 24 -13.52 11.52 16.69
C PRO A 24 -14.84 11.40 15.91
N ASN A 25 -15.59 12.48 15.76
CA ASN A 25 -16.86 12.52 15.02
C ASN A 25 -16.70 12.87 13.53
N GLU A 26 -15.48 13.20 13.08
CA GLU A 26 -15.18 13.55 11.68
C GLU A 26 -14.69 12.35 10.87
N LEU A 27 -14.17 11.32 11.57
CA LEU A 27 -13.44 10.20 10.96
C LEU A 27 -13.92 8.87 11.50
N ALA A 28 -14.18 7.90 10.62
CA ALA A 28 -14.33 6.49 10.98
C ALA A 28 -13.09 5.70 10.56
N VAL A 29 -12.59 4.83 11.43
CA VAL A 29 -11.41 4.00 11.16
C VAL A 29 -11.77 2.53 11.15
N ILE A 30 -11.49 1.85 10.06
CA ILE A 30 -11.50 0.40 9.94
C ILE A 30 -10.05 -0.06 10.09
N ASN A 31 -9.74 -0.69 11.21
CA ASN A 31 -8.39 -1.05 11.59
C ASN A 31 -8.20 -2.56 11.40
N VAL A 32 -7.53 -2.94 10.32
CA VAL A 32 -7.39 -4.34 9.92
C VAL A 32 -6.56 -5.14 10.93
N GLN A 33 -5.58 -4.51 11.56
CA GLN A 33 -4.72 -5.17 12.56
C GLN A 33 -5.17 -5.00 14.01
N GLY A 34 -6.20 -4.20 14.27
CA GLY A 34 -6.69 -3.94 15.63
C GLY A 34 -5.67 -3.23 16.54
N LYS A 35 -4.70 -2.50 15.98
CA LYS A 35 -3.69 -1.78 16.74
C LYS A 35 -4.25 -0.49 17.33
N ILE A 36 -3.71 -0.07 18.48
CA ILE A 36 -4.00 1.26 19.04
C ILE A 36 -3.41 2.33 18.12
N LEU A 37 -4.18 3.38 17.84
CA LEU A 37 -3.70 4.51 17.02
C LEU A 37 -2.54 5.24 17.72
N PRO A 38 -1.46 5.60 17.00
CA PRO A 38 -0.19 6.03 17.57
C PRO A 38 -0.14 7.53 17.97
N PHE A 39 -1.25 8.06 18.49
CA PHE A 39 -1.32 9.46 18.94
C PHE A 39 -2.21 9.61 20.19
N ARG A 40 -2.07 10.74 20.87
CA ARG A 40 -2.85 11.05 22.07
C ARG A 40 -4.35 11.05 21.74
N ASN A 41 -5.16 10.43 22.58
CA ASN A 41 -6.61 10.25 22.40
C ASN A 41 -7.01 9.39 21.20
N GLY A 42 -6.10 8.65 20.57
CA GLY A 42 -6.42 7.73 19.48
C GLY A 42 -7.46 6.65 19.85
N ALA A 43 -7.57 6.30 21.13
CA ALA A 43 -8.59 5.37 21.64
C ALA A 43 -10.04 5.92 21.57
N ASN A 44 -10.22 7.24 21.39
CA ASN A 44 -11.55 7.87 21.35
C ASN A 44 -12.17 7.84 19.95
N PHE A 45 -11.41 7.40 18.95
CA PHE A 45 -11.94 7.27 17.59
C PHE A 45 -12.86 6.05 17.48
N PRO A 46 -13.95 6.13 16.69
CA PRO A 46 -14.79 4.99 16.39
C PRO A 46 -14.02 3.98 15.53
N LEU A 47 -13.50 2.93 16.17
CA LEU A 47 -12.71 1.90 15.52
C LEU A 47 -13.58 0.66 15.24
N LYS A 48 -13.44 0.12 14.04
CA LYS A 48 -13.91 -1.22 13.67
C LYS A 48 -12.69 -2.10 13.39
N ASN A 49 -12.52 -3.15 14.20
CA ASN A 49 -11.38 -4.06 14.03
C ASN A 49 -11.88 -5.30 13.27
N THR A 50 -11.49 -5.40 12.01
CA THR A 50 -11.84 -6.54 11.17
C THR A 50 -10.85 -6.70 10.01
N ASP A 51 -10.51 -7.94 9.71
CA ASP A 51 -9.71 -8.36 8.55
C ASP A 51 -10.52 -9.24 7.58
N ASP A 52 -11.84 -9.14 7.62
CA ASP A 52 -12.76 -9.77 6.67
C ASP A 52 -13.25 -8.76 5.64
N ALA A 53 -13.03 -9.02 4.35
CA ALA A 53 -13.36 -8.11 3.26
C ALA A 53 -14.86 -7.75 3.21
N THR A 54 -15.73 -8.74 3.42
CA THR A 54 -17.18 -8.53 3.43
C THR A 54 -17.61 -7.65 4.59
N GLN A 55 -17.00 -7.84 5.77
CA GLN A 55 -17.28 -7.02 6.93
C GLN A 55 -16.73 -5.60 6.76
N ILE A 56 -15.53 -5.42 6.19
CA ILE A 56 -14.98 -4.09 5.85
C ILE A 56 -15.95 -3.32 4.96
N VAL A 57 -16.48 -3.95 3.90
CA VAL A 57 -17.46 -3.30 2.99
C VAL A 57 -18.73 -2.91 3.73
N LYS A 58 -19.26 -3.76 4.64
CA LYS A 58 -20.44 -3.44 5.46
C LYS A 58 -20.18 -2.27 6.41
N ASP A 59 -19.06 -2.30 7.13
CA ASP A 59 -18.69 -1.25 8.08
C ASP A 59 -18.43 0.08 7.38
N MET A 60 -17.79 0.06 6.21
CA MET A 60 -17.56 1.24 5.36
C MET A 60 -18.89 1.87 4.90
N LYS A 61 -19.85 1.06 4.43
CA LYS A 61 -21.19 1.54 4.05
C LYS A 61 -21.97 2.10 5.24
N ALA A 62 -21.86 1.48 6.40
CA ALA A 62 -22.49 1.96 7.62
C ALA A 62 -21.87 3.29 8.07
N ALA A 63 -20.53 3.40 8.05
CA ALA A 63 -19.80 4.62 8.41
C ALA A 63 -20.14 5.79 7.49
N ALA A 64 -20.31 5.57 6.19
CA ALA A 64 -20.64 6.60 5.20
C ALA A 64 -21.99 7.31 5.48
N ASN A 65 -22.87 6.73 6.26
CA ASN A 65 -24.10 7.38 6.72
C ASN A 65 -23.88 8.38 7.87
N CYS A 66 -22.73 8.27 8.57
CA CYS A 66 -22.43 9.06 9.78
C CYS A 66 -21.33 10.07 9.54
N VAL A 67 -20.30 9.71 8.76
CA VAL A 67 -19.11 10.53 8.48
C VAL A 67 -18.81 10.58 6.99
N LYS A 68 -18.03 11.59 6.59
CA LYS A 68 -17.63 11.77 5.18
C LYS A 68 -16.18 11.35 4.91
N THR A 69 -15.45 11.03 5.96
CA THR A 69 -14.05 10.58 5.88
C THR A 69 -13.92 9.23 6.56
N ILE A 70 -13.43 8.24 5.82
CA ILE A 70 -13.23 6.86 6.29
C ILE A 70 -11.78 6.49 6.03
N VAL A 71 -11.14 5.84 6.99
CA VAL A 71 -9.79 5.28 6.83
C VAL A 71 -9.84 3.77 7.00
N ILE A 72 -9.23 3.04 6.07
CA ILE A 72 -8.92 1.62 6.22
C ILE A 72 -7.42 1.55 6.50
N ASP A 73 -7.06 1.30 7.76
CA ASP A 73 -5.67 1.28 8.20
C ASP A 73 -5.06 -0.13 8.13
N ASP A 74 -3.80 -0.19 7.70
CA ASP A 74 -3.04 -1.44 7.52
C ASP A 74 -3.69 -2.44 6.52
N PHE A 75 -4.28 -1.93 5.44
CA PHE A 75 -5.07 -2.69 4.45
C PHE A 75 -4.37 -3.94 3.88
N GLN A 76 -3.05 -3.92 3.68
CA GLN A 76 -2.32 -5.09 3.16
C GLN A 76 -2.46 -6.33 4.05
N TYR A 77 -2.78 -6.17 5.35
CA TYR A 77 -2.99 -7.29 6.26
C TYR A 77 -4.33 -8.01 6.04
N LEU A 78 -5.27 -7.41 5.32
CA LEU A 78 -6.43 -8.14 4.81
C LEU A 78 -5.97 -9.38 4.02
N MET A 79 -5.08 -9.17 3.06
CA MET A 79 -4.52 -10.23 2.23
C MET A 79 -3.58 -11.15 3.03
N ALA A 80 -2.72 -10.58 3.87
CA ALA A 80 -1.71 -11.33 4.61
C ALA A 80 -2.34 -12.27 5.65
N ASN A 81 -3.33 -11.81 6.39
CA ASN A 81 -4.03 -12.61 7.40
C ASN A 81 -4.83 -13.73 6.74
N GLU A 82 -5.54 -13.44 5.64
CA GLU A 82 -6.26 -14.46 4.88
C GLU A 82 -5.31 -15.51 4.33
N PHE A 83 -4.18 -15.09 3.74
CA PHE A 83 -3.15 -16.00 3.24
C PHE A 83 -2.62 -16.91 4.34
N MET A 84 -2.35 -16.39 5.54
CA MET A 84 -1.87 -17.18 6.68
C MET A 84 -2.92 -18.17 7.17
N ARG A 85 -4.18 -17.77 7.28
CA ARG A 85 -5.28 -18.69 7.64
C ARG A 85 -5.45 -19.83 6.64
N ARG A 86 -5.17 -19.57 5.37
CA ARG A 86 -5.32 -20.52 4.27
C ARG A 86 -3.98 -21.15 3.83
N SER A 87 -2.96 -21.07 4.65
CA SER A 87 -1.60 -21.55 4.32
C SER A 87 -1.54 -23.05 3.99
N ALA A 88 -2.39 -23.87 4.63
CA ALA A 88 -2.49 -25.31 4.37
C ALA A 88 -3.19 -25.68 3.06
N GLU A 89 -3.92 -24.76 2.43
CA GLU A 89 -4.59 -25.00 1.15
C GLU A 89 -3.56 -25.12 0.03
N ARG A 90 -3.70 -26.17 -0.80
CA ARG A 90 -2.87 -26.39 -1.98
C ARG A 90 -3.50 -25.72 -3.20
N GLY A 91 -2.68 -25.37 -4.20
CA GLY A 91 -3.14 -24.76 -5.45
C GLY A 91 -3.07 -23.23 -5.46
N TYR A 92 -3.45 -22.66 -6.61
CA TYR A 92 -3.33 -21.22 -6.87
C TYR A 92 -4.65 -20.45 -6.65
N ASP A 93 -5.77 -21.13 -6.54
CA ASP A 93 -7.11 -20.53 -6.46
C ASP A 93 -7.24 -19.57 -5.28
N LYS A 94 -6.64 -19.93 -4.12
CA LYS A 94 -6.61 -19.07 -2.93
C LYS A 94 -6.01 -17.68 -3.20
N PHE A 95 -4.97 -17.59 -4.03
CA PHE A 95 -4.36 -16.28 -4.36
C PHE A 95 -5.29 -15.42 -5.21
N THR A 96 -6.06 -16.06 -6.11
CA THR A 96 -7.07 -15.37 -6.90
C THR A 96 -8.21 -14.85 -6.03
N GLU A 97 -8.66 -15.63 -5.05
CA GLU A 97 -9.71 -15.23 -4.10
C GLU A 97 -9.23 -14.11 -3.16
N ILE A 98 -8.02 -14.23 -2.60
CA ILE A 98 -7.41 -13.18 -1.78
C ILE A 98 -7.31 -11.86 -2.56
N ALA A 99 -6.85 -11.95 -3.82
CA ALA A 99 -6.75 -10.78 -4.69
C ALA A 99 -8.13 -10.16 -4.96
N ARG A 100 -9.15 -11.00 -5.21
CA ARG A 100 -10.53 -10.54 -5.43
C ARG A 100 -11.09 -9.85 -4.18
N HIS A 101 -10.87 -10.39 -2.99
CA HIS A 101 -11.33 -9.77 -1.75
C HIS A 101 -10.74 -8.38 -1.54
N ALA A 102 -9.45 -8.22 -1.82
CA ALA A 102 -8.81 -6.90 -1.76
C ALA A 102 -9.39 -5.94 -2.82
N TRP A 103 -9.57 -6.40 -4.04
CA TRP A 103 -10.19 -5.64 -5.12
C TRP A 103 -11.63 -5.24 -4.79
N ASP A 104 -12.45 -6.17 -4.28
CA ASP A 104 -13.86 -5.94 -3.90
C ASP A 104 -14.00 -4.80 -2.87
N VAL A 105 -13.08 -4.70 -1.90
CA VAL A 105 -13.08 -3.61 -0.92
C VAL A 105 -12.83 -2.26 -1.60
N VAL A 106 -11.84 -2.18 -2.49
CA VAL A 106 -11.51 -0.93 -3.21
C VAL A 106 -12.64 -0.55 -4.15
N ASP A 107 -13.20 -1.52 -4.90
CA ASP A 107 -14.31 -1.26 -5.84
C ASP A 107 -15.60 -0.83 -5.13
N ALA A 108 -15.87 -1.37 -3.94
CA ALA A 108 -17.04 -1.02 -3.16
C ALA A 108 -17.10 0.47 -2.79
N VAL A 109 -15.98 1.19 -2.74
CA VAL A 109 -15.95 2.64 -2.50
C VAL A 109 -16.76 3.40 -3.55
N ARG A 110 -16.79 2.92 -4.79
CA ARG A 110 -17.56 3.53 -5.88
C ARG A 110 -19.07 3.57 -5.61
N THR A 111 -19.56 2.69 -4.74
CA THR A 111 -20.98 2.63 -4.36
C THR A 111 -21.37 3.61 -3.28
N LEU A 112 -20.40 4.32 -2.68
CA LEU A 112 -20.63 5.32 -1.62
C LEU A 112 -21.07 6.66 -2.19
N PRO A 113 -21.67 7.55 -1.36
CA PRO A 113 -22.01 8.92 -1.73
C PRO A 113 -20.80 9.71 -2.28
N ASN A 114 -21.08 10.71 -3.12
CA ASN A 114 -20.05 11.50 -3.83
C ASN A 114 -19.10 12.27 -2.91
N ASP A 115 -19.57 12.65 -1.73
CA ASP A 115 -18.86 13.46 -0.75
C ASP A 115 -18.09 12.62 0.27
N VAL A 116 -18.11 11.28 0.12
CA VAL A 116 -17.35 10.36 0.96
C VAL A 116 -15.97 10.11 0.36
N ILE A 117 -14.93 10.30 1.18
CA ILE A 117 -13.54 9.98 0.84
C ILE A 117 -13.10 8.79 1.69
N VAL A 118 -12.54 7.77 1.05
CA VAL A 118 -11.98 6.59 1.72
C VAL A 118 -10.47 6.56 1.50
N TYR A 119 -9.73 6.70 2.59
CA TYR A 119 -8.28 6.58 2.61
C TYR A 119 -7.88 5.15 2.91
N ILE A 120 -7.12 4.54 2.01
CA ILE A 120 -6.61 3.18 2.16
C ILE A 120 -5.11 3.26 2.46
N MET A 121 -4.74 2.97 3.72
CA MET A 121 -3.35 3.02 4.17
C MET A 121 -2.68 1.66 3.98
N CYS A 122 -1.58 1.65 3.23
CA CYS A 122 -0.87 0.44 2.86
C CYS A 122 0.64 0.56 3.05
N HIS A 123 1.29 -0.55 3.31
CA HIS A 123 2.73 -0.65 3.19
C HIS A 123 3.14 -0.67 1.72
N VAL A 124 4.37 -0.21 1.45
CA VAL A 124 5.03 -0.35 0.16
C VAL A 124 5.88 -1.61 0.12
N ASP A 125 6.01 -2.16 -1.07
CA ASP A 125 7.06 -3.10 -1.45
C ASP A 125 7.99 -2.43 -2.46
N THR A 126 9.22 -2.92 -2.57
CA THR A 126 10.22 -2.36 -3.47
C THR A 126 10.62 -3.42 -4.48
N ASP A 127 10.43 -3.14 -5.75
CA ASP A 127 10.82 -4.03 -6.83
C ASP A 127 12.34 -4.08 -7.03
N ASN A 128 12.79 -4.99 -7.89
CA ASN A 128 14.21 -5.18 -8.20
C ASN A 128 14.85 -3.95 -8.85
N ASP A 129 14.09 -3.09 -9.50
CA ASP A 129 14.52 -1.82 -10.10
C ASP A 129 14.51 -0.64 -9.12
N GLY A 130 14.10 -0.89 -7.87
CA GLY A 130 13.99 0.10 -6.81
C GLY A 130 12.70 0.91 -6.86
N THR A 131 11.71 0.52 -7.68
CA THR A 131 10.39 1.16 -7.71
C THR A 131 9.56 0.69 -6.52
N GLU A 132 8.99 1.65 -5.78
CA GLU A 132 8.09 1.38 -4.67
C GLU A 132 6.62 1.41 -5.14
N ARG A 133 5.88 0.38 -4.78
CA ARG A 133 4.44 0.25 -5.05
C ARG A 133 3.70 -0.32 -3.84
N LEU A 134 2.38 -0.36 -3.89
CA LEU A 134 1.56 -0.98 -2.86
C LEU A 134 1.96 -2.45 -2.67
N LYS A 135 2.15 -2.87 -1.41
CA LYS A 135 2.47 -4.26 -1.08
C LYS A 135 1.23 -5.14 -1.22
N THR A 136 1.29 -6.11 -2.13
CA THR A 136 0.21 -7.06 -2.41
C THR A 136 0.64 -8.51 -2.16
N ILE A 137 -0.28 -9.44 -2.30
CA ILE A 137 -0.02 -10.88 -2.23
C ILE A 137 -0.60 -11.56 -3.46
N GLY A 138 0.29 -12.20 -4.24
CA GLY A 138 -0.07 -13.00 -5.40
C GLY A 138 0.02 -12.24 -6.71
N LYS A 139 0.47 -12.95 -7.74
CA LYS A 139 0.78 -12.41 -9.08
C LYS A 139 -0.38 -11.68 -9.76
N MET A 140 -1.62 -11.94 -9.36
CA MET A 140 -2.78 -11.27 -9.95
C MET A 140 -2.75 -9.76 -9.65
N LEU A 141 -2.49 -9.37 -8.39
CA LEU A 141 -2.37 -7.96 -7.99
C LEU A 141 -0.98 -7.40 -8.28
N ASP A 142 0.06 -8.23 -8.26
CA ASP A 142 1.41 -7.77 -8.53
C ASP A 142 1.65 -7.46 -10.02
N GLU A 143 1.06 -8.25 -10.93
CA GLU A 143 1.37 -8.20 -12.37
C GLU A 143 0.16 -7.79 -13.25
N LYS A 144 -1.08 -8.06 -12.84
CA LYS A 144 -2.26 -7.94 -13.71
C LYS A 144 -3.19 -6.79 -13.33
N ILE A 145 -3.38 -6.54 -12.03
CA ILE A 145 -4.32 -5.54 -11.52
C ILE A 145 -3.59 -4.66 -10.51
N VAL A 146 -3.30 -3.44 -10.91
CA VAL A 146 -2.67 -2.44 -10.03
C VAL A 146 -3.76 -1.70 -9.27
N LEU A 147 -3.87 -1.94 -7.95
CA LEU A 147 -4.92 -1.33 -7.12
C LEU A 147 -4.80 0.20 -7.08
N GLU A 148 -3.59 0.76 -7.04
CA GLU A 148 -3.38 2.22 -7.10
C GLU A 148 -3.89 2.83 -8.41
N GLY A 149 -4.00 2.01 -9.48
CA GLY A 149 -4.61 2.41 -10.74
C GLY A 149 -6.10 2.77 -10.62
N MET A 150 -6.78 2.23 -9.60
CA MET A 150 -8.21 2.51 -9.32
C MET A 150 -8.44 3.86 -8.64
N SER A 151 -7.39 4.55 -8.21
CA SER A 151 -7.46 5.87 -7.57
C SER A 151 -6.81 6.95 -8.44
N THR A 152 -7.30 8.18 -8.32
CA THR A 152 -6.69 9.38 -8.92
C THR A 152 -5.62 9.99 -8.02
N ILE A 153 -5.69 9.72 -6.70
CA ILE A 153 -4.81 10.30 -5.70
C ILE A 153 -4.10 9.18 -4.94
N VAL A 154 -2.79 9.19 -5.01
CA VAL A 154 -1.90 8.29 -4.27
C VAL A 154 -0.82 9.14 -3.64
N LEU A 155 -0.80 9.23 -2.32
CA LEU A 155 0.21 9.94 -1.55
C LEU A 155 1.14 8.94 -0.88
N LYS A 156 2.36 9.38 -0.59
CA LYS A 156 3.35 8.53 0.10
C LYS A 156 3.90 9.25 1.31
N THR A 157 3.92 8.56 2.43
CA THR A 157 4.56 9.08 3.65
C THR A 157 6.07 9.00 3.53
N ASN A 158 6.75 10.06 3.95
CA ASN A 158 8.20 10.16 3.97
C ASN A 158 8.67 10.70 5.33
N VAL A 159 9.85 10.29 5.75
CA VAL A 159 10.51 10.79 6.98
C VAL A 159 11.92 11.19 6.63
N SER A 160 12.27 12.44 6.91
CA SER A 160 13.62 12.96 6.80
C SER A 160 13.94 13.77 8.04
N ASP A 161 15.05 13.46 8.69
CA ASP A 161 15.54 14.16 9.90
C ASP A 161 14.47 14.33 11.00
N GLY A 162 13.65 13.29 11.18
CA GLY A 162 12.56 13.30 12.17
C GLY A 162 11.30 14.06 11.75
N THR A 163 11.31 14.69 10.58
CA THR A 163 10.16 15.38 10.00
C THR A 163 9.35 14.41 9.14
N TYR A 164 8.04 14.36 9.41
CA TYR A 164 7.09 13.51 8.68
C TYR A 164 6.36 14.34 7.65
N THR A 165 6.36 13.86 6.38
CA THR A 165 5.72 14.54 5.25
C THR A 165 4.92 13.57 4.40
N PHE A 166 4.01 14.11 3.57
CA PHE A 166 3.43 13.44 2.43
C PHE A 166 4.09 13.92 1.14
N LEU A 167 4.47 12.97 0.28
CA LEU A 167 4.86 13.23 -1.10
C LEU A 167 3.61 13.21 -1.97
N THR A 168 3.46 14.23 -2.82
CA THR A 168 2.23 14.48 -3.60
C THR A 168 2.39 14.20 -5.09
N GLN A 169 3.62 14.06 -5.57
CA GLN A 169 3.96 13.87 -6.98
C GLN A 169 4.97 12.74 -7.16
N ASN A 170 4.95 12.12 -8.33
CA ASN A 170 5.84 11.02 -8.70
C ASN A 170 7.28 11.51 -8.89
N ASN A 171 8.24 10.76 -8.39
CA ASN A 171 9.68 10.98 -8.56
C ASN A 171 10.34 10.05 -9.59
N GLY A 172 9.54 9.24 -10.30
CA GLY A 172 10.00 8.23 -11.25
C GLY A 172 10.32 6.87 -10.65
N LYS A 173 10.18 6.70 -9.31
CA LYS A 173 10.43 5.45 -8.58
C LYS A 173 9.34 5.09 -7.58
N ASP A 174 8.16 5.61 -7.77
CA ASP A 174 6.98 5.28 -6.97
C ASP A 174 5.69 5.45 -7.78
N THR A 175 4.56 5.11 -7.19
CA THR A 175 3.23 5.22 -7.80
C THR A 175 2.46 6.45 -7.34
N VAL A 176 3.15 7.42 -6.71
CA VAL A 176 2.56 8.67 -6.20
C VAL A 176 1.96 9.48 -7.34
N LYS A 177 0.78 10.00 -7.15
CA LYS A 177 0.08 10.85 -8.12
C LYS A 177 -0.98 11.70 -7.45
N SER A 178 -1.19 12.88 -7.98
CA SER A 178 -2.30 13.76 -7.65
C SER A 178 -2.68 14.60 -8.86
N PRO A 179 -3.93 15.12 -8.91
CA PRO A 179 -4.33 16.07 -9.94
C PRO A 179 -3.43 17.29 -10.00
N ALA A 180 -3.21 17.82 -11.21
CA ALA A 180 -2.36 18.98 -11.41
C ALA A 180 -2.89 20.19 -10.62
N GLY A 181 -2.02 20.83 -9.85
CA GLY A 181 -2.36 22.03 -9.07
C GLY A 181 -3.18 21.75 -7.80
N MET A 182 -3.46 20.49 -7.44
CA MET A 182 -4.19 20.18 -6.21
C MET A 182 -3.37 20.55 -4.97
N PHE A 183 -2.12 20.15 -4.90
CA PHE A 183 -1.23 20.42 -3.76
C PHE A 183 -0.20 21.50 -4.08
N PRO A 184 0.18 22.34 -3.10
CA PRO A 184 1.06 23.49 -3.33
C PRO A 184 2.51 23.09 -3.58
N ALA A 185 2.96 21.93 -3.07
CA ALA A 185 4.36 21.51 -3.11
C ALA A 185 4.49 20.01 -3.32
N TYR A 186 5.71 19.57 -3.68
CA TYR A 186 6.09 18.15 -3.78
C TYR A 186 5.98 17.43 -2.43
N ALA A 187 6.39 18.08 -1.36
CA ALA A 187 6.27 17.57 0.01
C ALA A 187 5.43 18.56 0.85
N ILE A 188 4.46 18.00 1.56
CA ILE A 188 3.57 18.72 2.47
C ILE A 188 3.59 18.04 3.84
N ASP A 189 3.10 18.72 4.88
CA ASP A 189 2.98 18.15 6.22
C ASP A 189 2.23 16.82 6.23
N ASN A 190 2.65 15.93 7.13
CA ASN A 190 1.96 14.67 7.39
C ASN A 190 0.67 14.94 8.20
N ASP A 191 -0.31 15.56 7.55
CA ASP A 191 -1.61 15.90 8.10
C ASP A 191 -2.72 15.46 7.16
N LEU A 192 -3.39 14.35 7.51
CA LEU A 192 -4.46 13.80 6.69
C LEU A 192 -5.71 14.69 6.68
N LYS A 193 -5.93 15.49 7.75
CA LYS A 193 -7.06 16.41 7.79
C LYS A 193 -6.90 17.55 6.77
N TYR A 194 -5.69 18.11 6.68
CA TYR A 194 -5.39 19.07 5.63
C TYR A 194 -5.59 18.48 4.23
N VAL A 195 -5.10 17.24 4.01
CA VAL A 195 -5.29 16.52 2.72
C VAL A 195 -6.77 16.35 2.40
N ASP A 196 -7.59 15.96 3.37
CA ASP A 196 -9.05 15.77 3.20
C ASP A 196 -9.74 17.10 2.82
N GLU A 197 -9.42 18.18 3.55
CA GLU A 197 -9.95 19.51 3.27
C GLU A 197 -9.52 20.02 1.87
N LYS A 198 -8.28 19.75 1.47
CA LYS A 198 -7.73 20.13 0.15
C LYS A 198 -8.42 19.38 -1.00
N ILE A 199 -8.65 18.07 -0.83
CA ILE A 199 -9.38 17.27 -1.83
C ILE A 199 -10.81 17.77 -1.97
N ARG A 200 -11.50 18.05 -0.84
CA ARG A 200 -12.87 18.60 -0.86
C ARG A 200 -12.96 19.95 -1.55
N ASN A 201 -12.04 20.84 -1.25
CA ASN A 201 -11.95 22.14 -1.90
C ASN A 201 -11.69 21.98 -3.41
N TYR A 202 -10.72 21.17 -3.81
CA TYR A 202 -10.34 20.99 -5.22
C TYR A 202 -11.49 20.44 -6.08
N TYR A 203 -12.27 19.51 -5.54
CA TYR A 203 -13.43 18.94 -6.25
C TYR A 203 -14.75 19.69 -6.01
N GLY A 204 -14.74 20.75 -5.21
CA GLY A 204 -15.92 21.55 -4.91
C GLY A 204 -17.00 20.76 -4.17
N PHE A 205 -16.62 19.93 -3.18
CA PHE A 205 -17.58 19.20 -2.37
C PHE A 205 -18.40 20.14 -1.51
N GLU A 206 -19.62 19.73 -1.18
CA GLU A 206 -20.48 20.50 -0.30
C GLU A 206 -19.80 20.74 1.07
N ASN A 207 -19.89 21.95 1.59
CA ASN A 207 -19.22 22.39 2.83
C ASN A 207 -17.68 22.36 2.80
N ALA A 208 -17.06 22.36 1.62
CA ALA A 208 -15.60 22.51 1.51
C ALA A 208 -15.16 23.92 1.93
N LYS A 209 -13.93 24.04 2.43
CA LYS A 209 -13.28 25.33 2.67
C LYS A 209 -13.13 26.12 1.39
N THR A 210 -13.15 27.45 1.50
CA THR A 210 -12.95 28.36 0.37
C THR A 210 -11.48 28.35 -0.10
N ASP A 211 -11.23 28.77 -1.34
CA ASP A 211 -9.87 28.89 -1.89
C ASP A 211 -9.00 29.83 -1.05
N ALA A 212 -9.57 30.91 -0.50
CA ALA A 212 -8.84 31.85 0.35
C ALA A 212 -8.41 31.23 1.70
N GLU A 213 -9.23 30.35 2.29
CA GLU A 213 -8.91 29.61 3.49
C GLU A 213 -7.85 28.54 3.22
N MET A 214 -7.99 27.81 2.09
CA MET A 214 -7.02 26.80 1.68
C MET A 214 -5.66 27.43 1.35
N SER A 215 -5.59 28.58 0.67
CA SER A 215 -4.33 29.25 0.36
C SER A 215 -3.52 29.60 1.62
N LYS A 216 -4.18 30.01 2.71
CA LYS A 216 -3.49 30.25 3.99
C LYS A 216 -2.93 28.96 4.61
N GLN A 217 -3.63 27.84 4.46
CA GLN A 217 -3.15 26.54 4.93
C GLN A 217 -2.02 26.04 4.04
N ASP A 218 -2.08 26.25 2.73
CA ASP A 218 -1.05 25.87 1.78
C ASP A 218 0.32 26.47 2.13
N GLU A 219 0.34 27.77 2.53
CA GLU A 219 1.57 28.43 2.98
C GLU A 219 2.15 27.79 4.26
N ALA A 220 1.29 27.31 5.16
CA ALA A 220 1.72 26.74 6.43
C ALA A 220 2.26 25.32 6.32
N VAL A 221 1.80 24.53 5.32
CA VAL A 221 2.13 23.10 5.20
C VAL A 221 3.21 22.80 4.15
N THR A 222 3.76 23.82 3.50
CA THR A 222 4.74 23.65 2.42
C THR A 222 6.14 23.47 2.98
N HIS A 223 6.81 22.39 2.61
CA HIS A 223 8.23 22.16 2.87
C HIS A 223 9.04 22.37 1.58
N GLU A 224 9.75 23.51 1.47
CA GLU A 224 10.52 23.89 0.28
C GLU A 224 11.77 23.03 0.03
N GLU A 225 12.25 22.26 1.00
CA GLU A 225 13.56 21.60 0.99
C GLU A 225 13.56 20.10 0.65
N VAL A 226 12.68 19.60 -0.22
CA VAL A 226 12.85 18.24 -0.73
C VAL A 226 13.10 18.27 -2.24
N GLN A 227 14.39 18.35 -2.59
CA GLN A 227 15.02 18.10 -3.90
C GLN A 227 14.15 18.39 -5.13
N LYS A 228 14.34 19.58 -5.70
CA LYS A 228 14.03 19.80 -7.12
C LYS A 228 14.78 18.74 -7.93
N ALA A 229 14.07 17.80 -8.51
CA ALA A 229 14.64 16.91 -9.50
C ALA A 229 15.36 17.77 -10.56
N PRO A 230 16.59 17.44 -10.97
CA PRO A 230 17.32 18.27 -11.91
C PRO A 230 16.57 18.30 -13.24
N THR A 231 15.90 19.41 -13.50
CA THR A 231 15.26 19.63 -14.79
C THR A 231 16.33 19.68 -15.86
N ARG A 232 16.14 18.92 -16.92
CA ARG A 232 17.06 18.79 -18.09
C ARG A 232 17.46 20.15 -18.72
N ARG A 233 16.98 21.26 -18.20
CA ARG A 233 17.20 22.62 -18.68
C ARG A 233 18.39 23.33 -18.03
N SER A 234 18.88 22.93 -16.85
CA SER A 234 20.00 23.58 -16.17
C SER A 234 21.38 23.14 -16.65
N ARG A 235 21.47 22.05 -17.46
CA ARG A 235 22.75 21.61 -18.04
C ARG A 235 23.21 22.40 -19.27
N ARG A 236 22.45 23.38 -19.77
CA ARG A 236 22.81 24.18 -20.96
C ARG A 236 23.29 25.59 -20.65
N ALA A 237 23.32 26.01 -19.39
CA ALA A 237 23.66 27.38 -19.01
C ALA A 237 25.07 27.56 -18.42
N GLU A 238 25.84 26.49 -18.22
CA GLU A 238 27.22 26.61 -17.66
C GLU A 238 28.35 26.38 -18.63
N THR A 239 28.11 26.43 -19.94
CA THR A 239 29.20 26.39 -20.93
C THR A 239 29.10 27.53 -21.94
N ALA A 240 29.20 28.76 -21.46
CA ALA A 240 29.46 29.92 -22.32
C ALA A 240 30.06 31.03 -21.46
N ASP A 241 31.34 30.98 -21.20
CA ASP A 241 32.23 32.10 -21.22
C ASP A 241 33.66 31.68 -20.82
N THR A 242 34.46 31.32 -21.78
CA THR A 242 35.94 31.53 -21.80
C THR A 242 36.41 31.37 -23.21
N THR A 243 36.67 32.51 -23.84
CA THR A 243 37.37 32.63 -25.11
C THR A 243 38.86 32.54 -24.84
N PRO A 244 39.62 31.67 -25.51
CA PRO A 244 41.06 31.88 -25.71
C PRO A 244 41.35 32.25 -27.16
N THR A 245 42.15 33.29 -27.30
CA THR A 245 42.82 33.87 -28.46
C THR A 245 43.60 32.83 -29.27
N PRO A 246 43.64 32.93 -30.61
CA PRO A 246 44.30 31.96 -31.48
C PRO A 246 45.83 32.23 -31.67
N ALA A 247 46.62 31.18 -31.67
CA ALA A 247 47.98 31.18 -32.12
C ALA A 247 48.18 30.24 -33.35
N PRO A 248 49.20 30.42 -34.19
CA PRO A 248 49.11 30.27 -35.63
C PRO A 248 49.44 28.88 -36.20
N VAL A 249 48.90 28.68 -37.39
CA VAL A 249 48.88 27.50 -38.24
C VAL A 249 50.32 27.20 -38.86
N THR A 250 50.69 25.94 -38.91
CA THR A 250 51.59 25.38 -39.91
C THR A 250 50.97 24.11 -40.54
N PRO A 251 51.12 23.93 -41.87
CA PRO A 251 50.39 22.94 -42.63
C PRO A 251 51.10 21.59 -42.82
N PRO A 252 50.53 20.62 -43.54
CA PRO A 252 50.52 19.21 -43.20
C PRO A 252 51.56 18.35 -43.92
N THR A 253 51.80 17.17 -43.38
CA THR A 253 52.51 16.11 -44.12
C THR A 253 51.59 14.90 -44.21
N GLU A 254 51.41 14.54 -45.45
CA GLU A 254 50.66 13.45 -46.03
C GLU A 254 51.40 12.10 -45.80
N GLN A 255 50.74 11.09 -45.27
CA GLN A 255 51.08 9.69 -45.57
C GLN A 255 49.84 8.81 -45.48
N ALA A 256 49.70 8.00 -46.53
CA ALA A 256 48.55 7.14 -46.88
C ALA A 256 48.59 5.73 -46.21
N PRO A 257 47.70 4.82 -46.55
CA PRO A 257 46.93 4.05 -45.53
C PRO A 257 47.44 2.61 -45.36
N GLU A 258 47.28 2.05 -44.19
CA GLU A 258 47.53 0.63 -43.98
C GLU A 258 46.21 -0.10 -43.61
N GLN A 259 46.10 -1.30 -44.14
CA GLN A 259 44.90 -2.13 -44.32
C GLN A 259 44.39 -2.71 -43.03
N VAL A 260 43.08 -2.70 -42.86
CA VAL A 260 42.35 -3.42 -41.77
C VAL A 260 41.98 -4.80 -42.26
N GLU A 261 42.55 -5.79 -41.65
CA GLU A 261 42.27 -7.21 -41.84
C GLU A 261 41.00 -7.62 -41.03
N LYS A 262 40.07 -8.26 -41.72
CA LYS A 262 38.83 -8.79 -41.15
C LYS A 262 39.10 -10.13 -40.45
N ALA A 263 38.80 -10.24 -39.17
CA ALA A 263 38.77 -11.50 -38.45
C ALA A 263 37.35 -12.13 -38.47
N PRO A 264 37.22 -13.47 -38.57
CA PRO A 264 35.97 -14.17 -38.85
C PRO A 264 35.17 -14.50 -37.57
N THR A 265 33.87 -14.33 -37.67
CA THR A 265 32.87 -14.80 -36.71
C THR A 265 32.86 -16.33 -36.61
N ARG A 266 33.19 -16.87 -35.45
CA ARG A 266 33.07 -18.31 -35.15
C ARG A 266 31.92 -18.54 -34.16
N ARG A 267 30.80 -19.04 -34.69
CA ARG A 267 29.71 -19.66 -33.89
C ARG A 267 30.29 -20.88 -33.18
N ARG A 268 30.31 -20.86 -31.85
CA ARG A 268 30.64 -22.04 -31.02
C ARG A 268 29.37 -22.64 -30.44
N ARG A 269 29.03 -23.80 -30.93
CA ARG A 269 28.01 -24.73 -30.44
C ARG A 269 28.55 -25.30 -29.13
N LEU A 270 27.90 -25.04 -28.00
CA LEU A 270 28.23 -25.66 -26.71
C LEU A 270 27.58 -27.03 -26.65
N THR A 271 28.38 -28.05 -26.68
CA THR A 271 28.06 -29.40 -26.27
C THR A 271 28.08 -29.48 -24.74
N ARG A 272 27.06 -30.12 -24.21
CA ARG A 272 26.85 -30.45 -22.79
C ARG A 272 27.93 -31.41 -22.36
N ASP A 273 28.73 -31.03 -21.38
CA ASP A 273 29.63 -31.93 -20.68
C ASP A 273 29.22 -31.95 -19.20
N GLU A 274 28.85 -33.14 -18.75
CA GLU A 274 28.47 -33.47 -17.38
C GLU A 274 29.77 -33.64 -16.58
N SER A 275 30.07 -32.71 -15.69
CA SER A 275 30.99 -32.95 -14.56
C SER A 275 30.34 -32.40 -13.31
N ALA A 276 29.88 -33.34 -12.48
CA ALA A 276 29.36 -33.12 -11.15
C ALA A 276 30.44 -32.46 -10.26
N VAL A 277 30.08 -31.29 -9.72
CA VAL A 277 30.81 -30.71 -8.60
C VAL A 277 30.17 -31.23 -7.32
N GLU A 278 30.86 -32.10 -6.60
CA GLU A 278 30.47 -32.57 -5.27
C GLU A 278 30.49 -31.41 -4.28
N LEU A 279 29.34 -31.14 -3.66
CA LEU A 279 29.21 -30.21 -2.54
C LEU A 279 29.48 -30.98 -1.23
N PRO A 280 30.28 -30.46 -0.28
CA PRO A 280 30.69 -31.17 0.91
C PRO A 280 29.73 -31.00 2.09
N PHE A 281 28.47 -31.38 1.96
CA PHE A 281 27.54 -31.55 3.10
C PHE A 281 26.49 -32.59 2.77
N ASP A 282 26.58 -33.76 3.41
CA ASP A 282 25.53 -34.76 3.46
C ASP A 282 24.32 -34.18 4.22
N ILE A 283 23.21 -33.97 3.52
CA ILE A 283 21.89 -33.75 4.12
C ILE A 283 21.25 -35.15 4.22
N PRO A 284 20.97 -35.69 5.43
CA PRO A 284 20.26 -36.95 5.54
C PRO A 284 18.82 -36.77 4.97
N ASP A 285 18.48 -37.67 4.07
CA ASP A 285 17.17 -37.79 3.43
C ASP A 285 16.14 -38.26 4.48
N THR A 286 15.39 -37.31 5.06
CA THR A 286 14.27 -37.57 5.98
C THR A 286 12.94 -37.46 5.25
N THR A 287 12.70 -38.39 4.36
CA THR A 287 11.35 -38.63 3.79
C THR A 287 10.69 -39.79 4.53
N THR A 288 10.29 -39.59 5.77
CA THR A 288 9.13 -40.18 6.47
C THR A 288 9.26 -39.90 7.96
N PRO A 289 8.30 -39.24 8.62
CA PRO A 289 8.28 -39.22 10.08
C PRO A 289 7.98 -40.65 10.61
N PRO A 290 8.62 -41.09 11.70
CA PRO A 290 8.29 -42.36 12.33
C PRO A 290 6.84 -42.35 12.83
N PRO A 291 6.16 -43.50 12.87
CA PRO A 291 4.83 -43.60 13.46
C PRO A 291 4.86 -43.22 14.94
N PRO A 292 3.81 -42.58 15.48
CA PRO A 292 3.78 -42.17 16.88
C PRO A 292 3.76 -43.39 17.78
N ASP A 293 4.52 -43.33 18.88
CA ASP A 293 4.58 -44.36 19.92
C ASP A 293 3.19 -44.64 20.51
N PRO A 294 2.80 -45.90 20.72
CA PRO A 294 1.50 -46.29 21.22
C PRO A 294 1.17 -45.75 22.64
N GLU A 295 2.16 -45.36 23.43
CA GLU A 295 1.93 -44.75 24.76
C GLU A 295 1.42 -43.28 24.71
N THR A 296 1.58 -42.58 23.57
CA THR A 296 1.09 -41.20 23.44
C THR A 296 -0.37 -41.11 23.07
N VAL A 297 -1.00 -42.17 22.61
CA VAL A 297 -2.42 -42.20 22.18
C VAL A 297 -3.37 -42.32 23.36
N GLU A 298 -2.92 -42.96 24.49
CA GLU A 298 -3.79 -43.08 25.70
C GLU A 298 -3.87 -41.79 26.52
N ALA A 299 -2.87 -40.92 26.47
CA ALA A 299 -2.84 -39.69 27.26
C ALA A 299 -3.78 -38.57 26.69
N VAL A 300 -4.14 -38.61 25.40
CA VAL A 300 -4.98 -37.59 24.76
C VAL A 300 -6.48 -37.94 24.88
N SER A 301 -6.81 -39.22 25.12
CA SER A 301 -8.22 -39.67 25.30
C SER A 301 -8.79 -39.37 26.69
N ALA A 302 -7.97 -38.95 27.66
CA ALA A 302 -8.43 -38.70 29.04
C ALA A 302 -8.85 -37.24 29.32
N TYR A 303 -8.82 -36.34 28.32
CA TYR A 303 -9.14 -34.92 28.52
C TYR A 303 -10.27 -34.40 27.61
N ILE A 304 -11.38 -35.14 27.55
CA ILE A 304 -12.63 -34.62 27.01
C ILE A 304 -13.65 -34.60 28.18
N PRO A 305 -14.05 -33.44 28.73
CA PRO A 305 -15.14 -33.37 29.68
C PRO A 305 -16.43 -33.67 28.95
N GLU A 306 -17.18 -34.66 29.45
CA GLU A 306 -18.55 -34.98 29.02
C GLU A 306 -19.42 -33.74 29.18
N ALA A 307 -20.07 -33.30 28.09
CA ALA A 307 -21.10 -32.30 28.11
C ALA A 307 -22.37 -32.91 28.75
N GLN A 308 -22.73 -32.44 29.92
CA GLN A 308 -24.01 -32.76 30.54
C GLN A 308 -25.13 -31.98 29.82
N ASP A 309 -25.99 -32.73 29.13
CA ASP A 309 -27.26 -32.26 28.58
C ASP A 309 -28.25 -31.96 29.72
N GLU A 310 -28.37 -30.71 30.14
CA GLU A 310 -29.51 -30.27 30.94
C GLU A 310 -30.66 -29.80 30.03
N LEU A 311 -31.63 -30.68 29.89
CA LEU A 311 -32.95 -30.42 29.28
C LEU A 311 -33.77 -29.45 30.15
N VAL A 312 -33.87 -28.18 29.72
CA VAL A 312 -34.80 -27.22 30.31
C VAL A 312 -36.18 -27.32 29.63
N PRO A 313 -37.28 -27.59 30.36
CA PRO A 313 -38.62 -27.77 29.76
C PRO A 313 -39.22 -26.41 29.33
N ARG A 314 -39.62 -26.32 28.05
CA ARG A 314 -40.36 -25.18 27.50
C ARG A 314 -41.76 -25.09 28.13
N ARG A 315 -42.02 -24.05 28.94
CA ARG A 315 -43.37 -23.65 29.39
C ARG A 315 -44.18 -23.09 28.21
N ARG A 316 -45.22 -23.81 27.81
CA ARG A 316 -46.32 -23.32 26.95
C ARG A 316 -47.11 -22.24 27.71
N ARG A 317 -47.12 -21.00 27.21
CA ARG A 317 -48.11 -19.98 27.62
C ARG A 317 -49.42 -20.25 26.88
N ARG A 318 -50.48 -20.55 27.65
CA ARG A 318 -51.89 -20.56 27.23
C ARG A 318 -52.33 -19.13 26.97
N ARG A 319 -52.90 -18.90 25.80
CA ARG A 319 -53.70 -17.73 25.45
C ARG A 319 -55.08 -17.91 26.04
N THR A 320 -55.51 -17.03 26.94
CA THR A 320 -56.95 -16.89 27.33
C THR A 320 -57.53 -15.75 26.51
N MET A 321 -58.50 -16.08 25.70
CA MET A 321 -59.47 -15.12 25.14
C MET A 321 -60.45 -14.77 26.25
N THR A 322 -60.76 -13.49 26.42
CA THR A 322 -62.01 -13.02 27.07
C THR A 322 -62.68 -12.07 26.11
N GLU A 323 -63.93 -12.43 25.77
CA GLU A 323 -64.89 -11.59 25.13
C GLU A 323 -65.41 -10.55 26.17
N GLU A 324 -65.51 -9.31 25.78
CA GLU A 324 -66.66 -8.40 25.88
C GLU A 324 -66.39 -7.13 25.12
#